data_226592a350e5b8e7e2bdc91891b12ba7
#
_entry.id   226592a350e5b8e7e2bdc91891b12ba7
#
_cell.length_a   1.000
_cell.length_b   1.000
_cell.length_c   1.000
_cell.angle_alpha   90.00
_cell.angle_beta   90.00
_cell.angle_gamma   90.00
#
_symmetry.space_group_name_H-M   'P 1'
#
loop_
_entity.id
_entity.type
_entity.pdbx_description
1 polymer ?
#
loop_
_entity_poly.entity_id
_entity_poly.type
_entity_poly.pdbx_seq_one_letter_code
_entity_poly.pdbx_strand_id
1 'polypeptide(L)'
;ANAPKIIQAVIENQGSKVTQVTVKVAKVNLSITDLTAGIIGLTVGNPAGFKTDQAISLGEVSVTIGDISQDLIIVKEVMIRAPEITYEIGSGGSNIDAIQKNVEQFTGAGSDSSASAASSSGGEADGASSAPKVIISNLYIKGGKINLSAPFMGGKSLTTPLPDIHLTDIGKESGGASPAEIANEIISSITKYSSSAASSIDLSSLGLSDISGKAADVMKDVKGAVGGAVEGALSGSGDAGTKAKDAVKDAGSALKGLFGN
;
A
#
# COMPACT_ATOMS: atom_id res chain seq x y z
N ALA A 1 22.43 -24.56 -6.69
CA ALA A 1 21.15 -23.90 -6.97
C ALA A 1 21.08 -22.58 -6.21
N ASN A 2 20.77 -21.46 -6.92
CA ASN A 2 20.74 -20.10 -6.33
C ASN A 2 19.34 -19.78 -5.76
N ALA A 3 18.87 -20.54 -4.77
CA ALA A 3 17.57 -20.31 -4.15
C ALA A 3 17.31 -18.83 -3.75
N PRO A 4 18.25 -18.09 -3.13
CA PRO A 4 18.06 -16.67 -2.84
C PRO A 4 17.76 -15.82 -4.09
N LYS A 5 18.42 -16.07 -5.22
CA LYS A 5 18.17 -15.32 -6.47
C LYS A 5 16.80 -15.65 -7.08
N ILE A 6 16.35 -16.89 -6.94
CA ILE A 6 15.02 -17.30 -7.41
C ILE A 6 13.95 -16.56 -6.57
N ILE A 7 14.10 -16.58 -5.25
CA ILE A 7 13.18 -15.87 -4.34
C ILE A 7 13.18 -14.37 -4.65
N GLN A 8 14.35 -13.76 -4.85
CA GLN A 8 14.47 -12.37 -5.25
C GLN A 8 13.67 -12.08 -6.52
N ALA A 9 13.88 -12.86 -7.57
CA ALA A 9 13.18 -12.70 -8.85
C ALA A 9 11.66 -12.88 -8.70
N VAL A 10 11.21 -13.82 -7.87
CA VAL A 10 9.78 -14.03 -7.59
C VAL A 10 9.19 -12.80 -6.89
N ILE A 11 9.86 -12.26 -5.86
CA ILE A 11 9.40 -11.07 -5.13
C ILE A 11 9.32 -9.87 -6.09
N GLU A 12 10.35 -9.64 -6.89
CA GLU A 12 10.39 -8.52 -7.85
C GLU A 12 9.30 -8.65 -8.92
N ASN A 13 9.14 -9.83 -9.51
CA ASN A 13 8.15 -10.06 -10.56
C ASN A 13 6.72 -10.02 -10.03
N GLN A 14 6.42 -10.76 -8.97
CA GLN A 14 5.06 -10.80 -8.42
C GLN A 14 4.70 -9.48 -7.74
N GLY A 15 5.63 -8.89 -6.99
CA GLY A 15 5.45 -7.57 -6.39
C GLY A 15 5.13 -6.51 -7.42
N SER A 16 5.88 -6.48 -8.54
CA SER A 16 5.63 -5.52 -9.62
C SER A 16 4.29 -5.76 -10.33
N LYS A 17 3.87 -7.01 -10.49
CA LYS A 17 2.55 -7.34 -11.06
C LYS A 17 1.40 -6.89 -10.16
N VAL A 18 1.51 -7.15 -8.86
CA VAL A 18 0.48 -6.83 -7.88
C VAL A 18 0.35 -5.32 -7.67
N THR A 19 1.46 -4.62 -7.52
CA THR A 19 1.48 -3.18 -7.26
C THR A 19 1.38 -2.32 -8.52
N GLN A 20 1.60 -2.91 -9.70
CA GLN A 20 1.71 -2.25 -11.01
C GLN A 20 2.79 -1.14 -11.04
N VAL A 21 3.77 -1.24 -10.16
CA VAL A 21 4.96 -0.39 -10.14
C VAL A 21 6.20 -1.25 -10.00
N THR A 22 7.38 -0.67 -10.24
CA THR A 22 8.63 -1.43 -10.13
C THR A 22 8.92 -1.80 -8.68
N VAL A 23 9.04 -3.09 -8.40
CA VAL A 23 9.53 -3.61 -7.12
C VAL A 23 10.93 -4.17 -7.32
N LYS A 24 11.88 -3.78 -6.47
CA LYS A 24 13.26 -4.25 -6.50
C LYS A 24 13.68 -4.75 -5.13
N VAL A 25 14.58 -5.71 -5.13
CA VAL A 25 15.22 -6.27 -3.92
C VAL A 25 16.71 -6.29 -4.13
N ALA A 26 17.48 -5.72 -3.22
CA ALA A 26 18.94 -5.71 -3.33
C ALA A 26 19.53 -7.09 -3.02
N LYS A 27 19.04 -7.77 -1.99
CA LYS A 27 19.56 -9.08 -1.58
C LYS A 27 18.53 -9.88 -0.81
N VAL A 28 18.56 -11.20 -1.04
CA VAL A 28 17.83 -12.19 -0.21
C VAL A 28 18.87 -13.09 0.46
N ASN A 29 18.74 -13.26 1.77
CA ASN A 29 19.45 -14.25 2.58
C ASN A 29 18.47 -15.33 2.99
N LEU A 30 18.91 -16.58 3.00
CA LEU A 30 18.08 -17.72 3.40
C LEU A 30 18.89 -18.64 4.31
N SER A 31 18.35 -18.96 5.48
CA SER A 31 18.85 -20.02 6.36
C SER A 31 17.82 -21.14 6.42
N ILE A 32 18.15 -22.26 5.80
CA ILE A 32 17.27 -23.45 5.80
C ILE A 32 17.30 -24.10 7.17
N THR A 33 18.43 -24.04 7.85
CA THR A 33 18.61 -24.63 9.18
C THR A 33 17.76 -23.92 10.24
N ASP A 34 17.71 -22.59 10.15
CA ASP A 34 17.00 -21.77 11.13
C ASP A 34 15.56 -21.43 10.69
N LEU A 35 15.17 -21.86 9.49
CA LEU A 35 13.90 -21.51 8.85
C LEU A 35 13.67 -20.00 8.81
N THR A 36 14.70 -19.23 8.48
CA THR A 36 14.64 -17.77 8.40
C THR A 36 15.00 -17.26 7.00
N ALA A 37 14.38 -16.17 6.62
CA ALA A 37 14.74 -15.41 5.43
C ALA A 37 14.94 -13.94 5.78
N GLY A 38 15.93 -13.30 5.17
CA GLY A 38 16.17 -11.87 5.25
C GLY A 38 16.08 -11.26 3.85
N ILE A 39 15.28 -10.20 3.70
CA ILE A 39 15.16 -9.40 2.48
C ILE A 39 15.77 -8.04 2.78
N ILE A 40 16.75 -7.63 2.00
CA ILE A 40 17.47 -6.38 2.20
C ILE A 40 17.23 -5.46 1.02
N GLY A 41 16.93 -4.20 1.30
CA GLY A 41 16.79 -3.15 0.31
C GLY A 41 15.63 -3.41 -0.66
N LEU A 42 14.47 -3.78 -0.12
CA LEU A 42 13.24 -3.85 -0.91
C LEU A 42 12.73 -2.44 -1.15
N THR A 43 12.49 -2.11 -2.42
CA THR A 43 11.94 -0.81 -2.82
C THR A 43 10.72 -0.99 -3.72
N VAL A 44 9.73 -0.13 -3.53
CA VAL A 44 8.53 -0.03 -4.36
C VAL A 44 8.54 1.34 -5.01
N GLY A 45 8.56 1.38 -6.32
CA GLY A 45 8.54 2.60 -7.11
C GLY A 45 7.22 3.36 -7.00
N ASN A 46 7.16 4.52 -7.63
CA ASN A 46 5.94 5.31 -7.70
C ASN A 46 5.12 5.01 -8.95
N PRO A 47 3.77 5.11 -8.85
CA PRO A 47 2.91 5.13 -10.01
C PRO A 47 3.19 6.32 -10.93
N ALA A 48 2.79 6.21 -12.18
CA ALA A 48 2.91 7.31 -13.14
C ALA A 48 2.15 8.56 -12.65
N GLY A 49 2.77 9.72 -12.81
CA GLY A 49 2.20 11.02 -12.41
C GLY A 49 2.72 11.54 -11.07
N PHE A 50 3.44 10.75 -10.31
CA PHE A 50 4.16 11.18 -9.10
C PHE A 50 5.62 11.49 -9.43
N LYS A 51 6.26 12.35 -8.61
CA LYS A 51 7.57 12.93 -8.90
C LYS A 51 8.72 12.29 -8.13
N THR A 52 8.42 11.69 -6.97
CA THR A 52 9.43 11.02 -6.17
C THR A 52 9.75 9.64 -6.75
N ASP A 53 11.00 9.19 -6.62
CA ASP A 53 11.48 7.96 -7.25
C ASP A 53 10.85 6.70 -6.65
N GLN A 54 10.55 6.72 -5.36
CA GLN A 54 10.09 5.56 -4.60
C GLN A 54 8.95 5.95 -3.66
N ALA A 55 7.94 5.08 -3.61
CA ALA A 55 6.85 5.19 -2.65
C ALA A 55 7.23 4.56 -1.30
N ILE A 56 7.89 3.39 -1.33
CA ILE A 56 8.26 2.65 -0.13
C ILE A 56 9.69 2.12 -0.28
N SER A 57 10.48 2.28 0.78
CA SER A 57 11.81 1.66 0.91
C SER A 57 11.88 0.92 2.24
N LEU A 58 12.20 -0.36 2.20
CA LEU A 58 12.36 -1.22 3.36
C LEU A 58 13.85 -1.57 3.50
N GLY A 59 14.48 -1.14 4.59
CA GLY A 59 15.90 -1.42 4.82
C GLY A 59 16.13 -2.92 5.02
N GLU A 60 15.41 -3.52 5.95
CA GLU A 60 15.49 -4.93 6.26
C GLU A 60 14.12 -5.51 6.60
N VAL A 61 13.81 -6.64 6.00
CA VAL A 61 12.67 -7.48 6.36
C VAL A 61 13.19 -8.85 6.76
N SER A 62 12.95 -9.27 7.98
CA SER A 62 13.25 -10.63 8.46
C SER A 62 11.97 -11.43 8.58
N VAL A 63 12.03 -12.68 8.14
CA VAL A 63 10.92 -13.64 8.14
C VAL A 63 11.35 -14.88 8.88
N THR A 64 10.57 -15.30 9.87
CA THR A 64 10.73 -16.58 10.57
C THR A 64 9.59 -17.50 10.16
N ILE A 65 9.93 -18.62 9.53
CA ILE A 65 8.97 -19.59 9.04
C ILE A 65 8.64 -20.58 10.17
N GLY A 66 7.37 -20.91 10.31
CA GLY A 66 6.89 -21.89 11.29
C GLY A 66 6.79 -23.28 10.70
N ASP A 67 6.06 -23.38 9.61
CA ASP A 67 5.80 -24.64 8.93
C ASP A 67 5.62 -24.41 7.42
N ILE A 68 5.95 -25.40 6.65
CA ILE A 68 5.81 -25.39 5.19
C ILE A 68 5.15 -26.69 4.76
N SER A 69 3.99 -26.59 4.16
CA SER A 69 3.33 -27.67 3.44
C SER A 69 3.20 -27.32 1.95
N GLN A 70 2.65 -28.24 1.18
CA GLN A 70 2.48 -28.03 -0.27
C GLN A 70 1.53 -26.87 -0.57
N ASP A 71 0.48 -26.71 0.22
CA ASP A 71 -0.60 -25.75 -0.02
C ASP A 71 -0.63 -24.58 0.96
N LEU A 72 0.16 -24.65 2.05
CA LEU A 72 0.14 -23.66 3.13
C LEU A 72 1.53 -23.43 3.70
N ILE A 73 1.90 -22.17 3.83
CA ILE A 73 3.09 -21.70 4.53
C ILE A 73 2.65 -20.95 5.78
N ILE A 74 3.11 -21.38 6.94
CA ILE A 74 2.89 -20.68 8.21
C ILE A 74 4.14 -19.88 8.54
N VAL A 75 4.01 -18.57 8.57
CA VAL A 75 5.04 -17.62 8.98
C VAL A 75 4.77 -17.23 10.44
N LYS A 76 5.72 -17.51 11.33
CA LYS A 76 5.63 -17.14 12.74
C LYS A 76 5.74 -15.65 12.94
N GLU A 77 6.72 -15.04 12.27
CA GLU A 77 7.02 -13.63 12.42
C GLU A 77 7.54 -13.02 11.13
N VAL A 78 7.06 -11.83 10.84
CA VAL A 78 7.65 -10.90 9.88
C VAL A 78 8.02 -9.63 10.64
N MET A 79 9.29 -9.23 10.56
CA MET A 79 9.78 -7.99 11.17
C MET A 79 10.30 -7.05 10.08
N ILE A 80 9.67 -5.91 9.92
CA ILE A 80 10.06 -4.83 9.02
C ILE A 80 10.71 -3.73 9.87
N ARG A 81 11.97 -3.43 9.60
CA ARG A 81 12.75 -2.44 10.35
C ARG A 81 12.99 -1.18 9.53
N ALA A 82 12.79 -0.04 10.17
CA ALA A 82 13.05 1.27 9.63
C ALA A 82 12.53 1.48 8.20
N PRO A 83 11.24 1.19 7.91
CA PRO A 83 10.69 1.50 6.60
C PRO A 83 10.65 3.02 6.39
N GLU A 84 10.93 3.44 5.17
CA GLU A 84 10.72 4.80 4.71
C GLU A 84 9.55 4.82 3.72
N ILE A 85 8.53 5.58 4.03
CA ILE A 85 7.35 5.74 3.20
C ILE A 85 7.32 7.17 2.69
N THR A 86 7.34 7.34 1.39
CA THR A 86 7.13 8.64 0.77
C THR A 86 5.66 8.78 0.43
N TYR A 87 4.96 9.60 1.20
CA TYR A 87 3.57 9.94 0.97
C TYR A 87 3.52 11.19 0.09
N GLU A 88 3.34 11.00 -1.21
CA GLU A 88 3.27 12.10 -2.18
C GLU A 88 1.81 12.38 -2.54
N ILE A 89 1.39 13.63 -2.34
CA ILE A 89 0.06 14.10 -2.71
C ILE A 89 0.10 14.59 -4.16
N GLY A 90 -0.74 14.00 -5.00
CA GLY A 90 -0.95 14.39 -6.40
C GLY A 90 -2.35 14.94 -6.64
N SER A 91 -2.67 15.25 -7.89
CA SER A 91 -3.98 15.79 -8.29
C SER A 91 -5.15 14.79 -8.16
N GLY A 92 -4.87 13.52 -7.99
CA GLY A 92 -5.87 12.43 -7.93
C GLY A 92 -5.81 11.60 -6.63
N GLY A 93 -5.17 12.10 -5.59
CA GLY A 93 -4.93 11.39 -4.34
C GLY A 93 -3.45 11.18 -4.06
N SER A 94 -3.11 10.28 -3.15
CA SER A 94 -1.71 9.98 -2.85
C SER A 94 -1.17 8.83 -3.73
N ASN A 95 0.17 8.78 -3.83
CA ASN A 95 0.86 7.67 -4.48
C ASN A 95 0.57 6.32 -3.80
N ILE A 96 0.46 6.32 -2.47
CA ILE A 96 0.16 5.11 -1.70
C ILE A 96 -1.28 4.64 -1.97
N ASP A 97 -2.25 5.55 -2.05
CA ASP A 97 -3.64 5.22 -2.43
C ASP A 97 -3.71 4.64 -3.85
N ALA A 98 -2.89 5.16 -4.76
CA ALA A 98 -2.82 4.63 -6.13
C ALA A 98 -2.24 3.20 -6.16
N ILE A 99 -1.19 2.93 -5.38
CA ILE A 99 -0.64 1.57 -5.22
C ILE A 99 -1.67 0.64 -4.58
N GLN A 100 -2.37 1.10 -3.53
CA GLN A 100 -3.42 0.31 -2.89
C GLN A 100 -4.52 -0.10 -3.88
N LYS A 101 -5.01 0.85 -4.68
CA LYS A 101 -6.01 0.56 -5.73
C LYS A 101 -5.51 -0.47 -6.74
N ASN A 102 -4.24 -0.42 -7.14
CA ASN A 102 -3.66 -1.40 -8.03
C ASN A 102 -3.68 -2.81 -7.41
N VAL A 103 -3.33 -2.92 -6.12
CA VAL A 103 -3.37 -4.18 -5.39
C VAL A 103 -4.79 -4.70 -5.24
N GLU A 104 -5.75 -3.84 -4.89
CA GLU A 104 -7.18 -4.18 -4.79
C GLU A 104 -7.73 -4.69 -6.12
N GLN A 105 -7.39 -4.04 -7.24
CA GLN A 105 -7.77 -4.51 -8.57
C GLN A 105 -7.16 -5.87 -8.90
N PHE A 106 -5.92 -6.11 -8.52
CA PHE A 106 -5.26 -7.39 -8.74
C PHE A 106 -5.89 -8.53 -7.91
N THR A 107 -6.28 -8.25 -6.67
CA THR A 107 -6.91 -9.24 -5.77
C THR A 107 -8.38 -9.49 -6.08
N GLY A 108 -8.99 -8.65 -6.92
CA GLY A 108 -10.44 -8.68 -7.17
C GLY A 108 -11.27 -8.09 -6.02
N ALA A 109 -10.64 -7.55 -4.99
CA ALA A 109 -11.32 -6.94 -3.84
C ALA A 109 -12.03 -5.61 -4.20
N GLY A 110 -11.77 -5.05 -5.39
CA GLY A 110 -12.38 -3.83 -5.91
C GLY A 110 -13.62 -4.06 -6.78
N SER A 111 -14.15 -5.28 -6.88
CA SER A 111 -15.22 -5.62 -7.81
C SER A 111 -16.60 -5.70 -7.15
N ASP A 112 -17.04 -4.61 -6.52
CA ASP A 112 -18.45 -4.34 -6.34
C ASP A 112 -18.85 -3.21 -7.29
N SER A 113 -19.03 -3.54 -8.57
CA SER A 113 -19.97 -2.90 -9.50
C SER A 113 -19.80 -3.45 -10.92
N SER A 114 -20.78 -4.25 -11.33
CA SER A 114 -21.26 -4.38 -12.71
C SER A 114 -20.22 -4.50 -13.84
N ALA A 115 -19.86 -5.72 -14.21
CA ALA A 115 -19.40 -5.97 -15.56
C ALA A 115 -20.09 -7.20 -16.13
N SER A 116 -20.95 -6.92 -17.07
CA SER A 116 -21.53 -7.86 -18.03
C SER A 116 -20.47 -8.76 -18.66
N ALA A 117 -20.87 -9.99 -18.82
CA ALA A 117 -20.18 -11.03 -19.56
C ALA A 117 -19.66 -10.56 -20.93
N ALA A 118 -18.38 -10.83 -21.17
CA ALA A 118 -17.89 -11.07 -22.51
C ALA A 118 -17.06 -12.36 -22.46
N SER A 119 -17.73 -13.44 -22.85
CA SER A 119 -17.09 -14.72 -23.16
C SER A 119 -16.17 -14.54 -24.36
N SER A 120 -14.90 -14.89 -24.23
CA SER A 120 -14.09 -15.30 -25.38
C SER A 120 -13.11 -16.40 -24.96
N SER A 121 -13.51 -17.55 -25.37
CA SER A 121 -12.78 -18.77 -25.81
C SER A 121 -11.28 -18.85 -25.64
N GLY A 122 -10.85 -19.93 -24.98
CA GLY A 122 -9.84 -20.85 -25.49
C GLY A 122 -8.39 -20.44 -25.28
N GLY A 123 -7.81 -20.98 -24.24
CA GLY A 123 -6.38 -21.14 -24.11
C GLY A 123 -6.14 -22.09 -22.92
N GLU A 124 -5.86 -23.33 -23.22
CA GLU A 124 -5.44 -24.34 -22.25
C GLU A 124 -4.20 -23.79 -21.51
N ALA A 125 -4.35 -23.42 -20.26
CA ALA A 125 -3.24 -23.11 -19.37
C ALA A 125 -2.87 -24.40 -18.65
N ASP A 126 -1.83 -25.02 -19.17
CA ASP A 126 -1.06 -26.08 -18.54
C ASP A 126 -0.75 -25.75 -17.07
N GLY A 127 -1.18 -26.62 -16.16
CA GLY A 127 -0.60 -26.85 -14.83
C GLY A 127 -0.23 -25.65 -13.98
N ALA A 128 -1.12 -24.68 -13.75
CA ALA A 128 -0.94 -23.69 -12.71
C ALA A 128 -1.23 -24.35 -11.35
N SER A 129 -0.20 -24.94 -10.72
CA SER A 129 -0.27 -25.19 -9.28
C SER A 129 -0.52 -23.82 -8.62
N SER A 130 -1.67 -23.66 -7.99
CA SER A 130 -1.99 -22.45 -7.23
C SER A 130 -0.85 -22.20 -6.22
N ALA A 131 -0.32 -20.98 -6.19
CA ALA A 131 0.70 -20.62 -5.21
C ALA A 131 0.21 -20.97 -3.81
N PRO A 132 1.09 -21.50 -2.94
CA PRO A 132 0.69 -21.87 -1.58
C PRO A 132 0.09 -20.67 -0.86
N LYS A 133 -0.94 -20.89 -0.09
CA LYS A 133 -1.52 -19.89 0.80
C LYS A 133 -0.56 -19.60 1.95
N VAL A 134 -0.68 -18.44 2.56
CA VAL A 134 0.22 -18.02 3.64
C VAL A 134 -0.61 -17.55 4.84
N ILE A 135 -0.19 -17.94 6.04
CA ILE A 135 -0.66 -17.38 7.31
C ILE A 135 0.52 -16.69 7.97
N ILE A 136 0.37 -15.44 8.39
CA ILE A 136 1.37 -14.72 9.17
C ILE A 136 0.84 -14.52 10.57
N SER A 137 1.44 -15.18 11.56
CA SER A 137 1.02 -15.09 12.95
C SER A 137 1.29 -13.70 13.55
N ASN A 138 2.45 -13.14 13.27
CA ASN A 138 2.81 -11.80 13.72
C ASN A 138 3.55 -11.03 12.62
N LEU A 139 3.15 -9.79 12.39
CA LEU A 139 3.86 -8.85 11.54
C LEU A 139 4.12 -7.56 12.30
N TYR A 140 5.38 -7.20 12.43
CA TYR A 140 5.83 -5.97 13.08
C TYR A 140 6.43 -5.02 12.08
N ILE A 141 6.04 -3.75 12.14
CA ILE A 141 6.68 -2.64 11.44
C ILE A 141 7.18 -1.68 12.51
N LYS A 142 8.49 -1.47 12.60
CA LYS A 142 9.11 -0.70 13.68
C LYS A 142 10.11 0.33 13.19
N GLY A 143 10.14 1.47 13.89
CA GLY A 143 11.13 2.53 13.64
C GLY A 143 11.01 3.16 12.26
N GLY A 144 9.83 3.16 11.68
CA GLY A 144 9.57 3.73 10.35
C GLY A 144 9.48 5.25 10.35
N LYS A 145 9.57 5.83 9.17
CA LYS A 145 9.34 7.25 8.93
C LYS A 145 8.50 7.47 7.67
N ILE A 146 7.76 8.58 7.69
CA ILE A 146 6.94 9.04 6.57
C ILE A 146 7.52 10.36 6.10
N ASN A 147 7.82 10.44 4.82
CA ASN A 147 8.25 11.65 4.12
C ASN A 147 7.03 12.18 3.34
N LEU A 148 6.43 13.26 3.83
CA LEU A 148 5.34 13.93 3.14
C LEU A 148 5.90 14.84 2.05
N SER A 149 5.38 14.70 0.84
CA SER A 149 5.69 15.55 -0.31
C SER A 149 4.39 16.01 -0.98
N ALA A 150 4.33 17.26 -1.40
CA ALA A 150 3.18 17.80 -2.10
C ALA A 150 3.62 18.94 -3.06
N PRO A 151 2.89 19.18 -4.16
CA PRO A 151 3.23 20.22 -5.12
C PRO A 151 3.32 21.62 -4.51
N PHE A 152 2.44 21.94 -3.54
CA PHE A 152 2.42 23.24 -2.85
C PHE A 152 3.59 23.46 -1.89
N MET A 153 4.36 22.42 -1.59
CA MET A 153 5.55 22.50 -0.70
C MET A 153 6.81 22.99 -1.41
N GLY A 154 6.73 23.28 -2.72
CA GLY A 154 7.85 23.82 -3.49
C GLY A 154 9.09 22.94 -3.51
N GLY A 155 8.92 21.60 -3.49
CA GLY A 155 10.01 20.62 -3.45
C GLY A 155 10.56 20.34 -2.05
N LYS A 156 10.00 20.97 -1.00
CA LYS A 156 10.30 20.60 0.40
C LYS A 156 9.56 19.32 0.78
N SER A 157 10.12 18.56 1.70
CA SER A 157 9.46 17.41 2.30
C SER A 157 9.45 17.55 3.83
N LEU A 158 8.45 17.01 4.44
CA LEU A 158 8.34 16.88 5.90
C LEU A 158 8.46 15.42 6.28
N THR A 159 9.28 15.16 7.29
CA THR A 159 9.44 13.80 7.81
C THR A 159 8.77 13.70 9.18
N THR A 160 7.96 12.66 9.36
CA THR A 160 7.35 12.31 10.64
C THR A 160 7.60 10.83 10.94
N PRO A 161 7.70 10.43 12.21
CA PRO A 161 7.81 9.02 12.55
C PRO A 161 6.53 8.26 12.17
N LEU A 162 6.70 7.06 11.63
CA LEU A 162 5.63 6.08 11.50
C LEU A 162 5.45 5.40 12.86
N PRO A 163 4.26 5.38 13.44
CA PRO A 163 4.00 4.59 14.66
C PRO A 163 4.33 3.12 14.44
N ASP A 164 4.75 2.44 15.49
CA ASP A 164 4.95 0.99 15.43
C ASP A 164 3.62 0.30 15.13
N ILE A 165 3.64 -0.63 14.17
CA ILE A 165 2.45 -1.39 13.75
C ILE A 165 2.68 -2.85 14.10
N HIS A 166 1.68 -3.48 14.70
CA HIS A 166 1.64 -4.92 14.94
C HIS A 166 0.34 -5.48 14.40
N LEU A 167 0.45 -6.34 13.41
CA LEU A 167 -0.66 -7.10 12.84
C LEU A 167 -0.51 -8.57 13.26
N THR A 168 -1.63 -9.22 13.54
CA THR A 168 -1.66 -10.61 13.98
C THR A 168 -2.60 -11.44 13.11
N ASP A 169 -2.28 -12.72 12.99
CA ASP A 169 -3.16 -13.73 12.38
C ASP A 169 -3.62 -13.41 10.95
N ILE A 170 -2.76 -12.75 10.15
CA ILE A 170 -3.07 -12.41 8.76
C ILE A 170 -3.33 -13.70 7.96
N GLY A 171 -4.48 -13.76 7.31
CA GLY A 171 -4.91 -14.91 6.50
C GLY A 171 -5.45 -16.10 7.31
N LYS A 172 -5.46 -16.07 8.64
CA LYS A 172 -5.86 -17.20 9.49
C LYS A 172 -7.34 -17.54 9.36
N GLU A 173 -8.21 -16.53 9.31
CA GLU A 173 -9.67 -16.72 9.21
C GLU A 173 -10.09 -17.40 7.91
N SER A 174 -9.36 -17.17 6.82
CA SER A 174 -9.61 -17.77 5.49
C SER A 174 -8.86 -19.08 5.25
N GLY A 175 -8.16 -19.62 6.28
CA GLY A 175 -7.33 -20.81 6.12
C GLY A 175 -6.09 -20.58 5.26
N GLY A 176 -5.61 -19.36 5.22
CA GLY A 176 -4.48 -18.86 4.44
C GLY A 176 -4.91 -17.82 3.41
N ALA A 177 -4.11 -16.78 3.25
CA ALA A 177 -4.28 -15.73 2.26
C ALA A 177 -3.29 -15.90 1.11
N SER A 178 -3.65 -15.41 -0.06
CA SER A 178 -2.71 -15.27 -1.17
C SER A 178 -1.66 -14.20 -0.86
N PRO A 179 -0.49 -14.25 -1.50
CA PRO A 179 0.51 -13.17 -1.34
C PRO A 179 -0.03 -11.77 -1.66
N ALA A 180 -0.98 -11.66 -2.58
CA ALA A 180 -1.59 -10.40 -2.95
C ALA A 180 -2.56 -9.88 -1.88
N GLU A 181 -3.36 -10.74 -1.26
CA GLU A 181 -4.22 -10.37 -0.12
C GLU A 181 -3.39 -9.91 1.08
N ILE A 182 -2.28 -10.58 1.38
CA ILE A 182 -1.33 -10.14 2.42
C ILE A 182 -0.75 -8.77 2.09
N ALA A 183 -0.33 -8.56 0.84
CA ALA A 183 0.18 -7.26 0.41
C ALA A 183 -0.88 -6.16 0.57
N ASN A 184 -2.14 -6.44 0.23
CA ASN A 184 -3.24 -5.51 0.41
C ASN A 184 -3.44 -5.13 1.88
N GLU A 185 -3.42 -6.09 2.80
CA GLU A 185 -3.59 -5.83 4.23
C GLU A 185 -2.45 -4.98 4.81
N ILE A 186 -1.20 -5.28 4.40
CA ILE A 186 -0.03 -4.50 4.81
C ILE A 186 -0.11 -3.07 4.26
N ILE A 187 -0.42 -2.90 2.96
CA ILE A 187 -0.52 -1.58 2.32
C ILE A 187 -1.67 -0.78 2.92
N SER A 188 -2.82 -1.39 3.14
CA SER A 188 -3.98 -0.74 3.80
C SER A 188 -3.62 -0.23 5.19
N SER A 189 -2.90 -1.03 5.98
CA SER A 189 -2.39 -0.61 7.29
C SER A 189 -1.41 0.55 7.17
N ILE A 190 -0.45 0.48 6.25
CA ILE A 190 0.49 1.57 5.99
C ILE A 190 -0.25 2.85 5.58
N THR A 191 -1.21 2.75 4.66
CA THR A 191 -2.03 3.89 4.21
C THR A 191 -2.76 4.54 5.37
N LYS A 192 -3.42 3.74 6.21
CA LYS A 192 -4.14 4.22 7.40
C LYS A 192 -3.24 4.99 8.35
N TYR A 193 -2.09 4.45 8.70
CA TYR A 193 -1.15 5.09 9.61
C TYR A 193 -0.44 6.28 8.97
N SER A 194 -0.11 6.21 7.69
CA SER A 194 0.52 7.31 6.95
C SER A 194 -0.41 8.51 6.78
N SER A 195 -1.67 8.29 6.46
CA SER A 195 -2.67 9.36 6.35
C SER A 195 -2.95 10.01 7.71
N SER A 196 -3.01 9.23 8.78
CA SER A 196 -3.16 9.74 10.14
C SER A 196 -1.96 10.58 10.56
N ALA A 197 -0.74 10.12 10.29
CA ALA A 197 0.48 10.85 10.59
C ALA A 197 0.58 12.13 9.74
N ALA A 198 0.26 12.06 8.44
CA ALA A 198 0.24 13.23 7.56
C ALA A 198 -0.76 14.30 8.04
N SER A 199 -1.93 13.90 8.56
CA SER A 199 -2.93 14.83 9.08
C SER A 199 -2.53 15.47 10.42
N SER A 200 -1.57 14.92 11.14
CA SER A 200 -1.05 15.45 12.41
C SER A 200 0.13 16.41 12.24
N ILE A 201 0.64 16.58 11.02
CA ILE A 201 1.78 17.45 10.74
C ILE A 201 1.37 18.91 10.86
N ASP A 202 2.10 19.66 11.68
CA ASP A 202 1.98 21.11 11.78
C ASP A 202 2.66 21.80 10.59
N LEU A 203 1.86 22.18 9.59
CA LEU A 203 2.35 22.88 8.40
C LEU A 203 2.82 24.31 8.67
N SER A 204 2.55 24.85 9.86
CA SER A 204 3.01 26.20 10.26
C SER A 204 4.53 26.26 10.35
N SER A 205 5.18 25.16 10.69
CA SER A 205 6.64 25.02 10.75
C SER A 205 7.36 25.22 9.41
N LEU A 206 6.62 25.15 8.30
CA LEU A 206 7.15 25.39 6.95
C LEU A 206 7.07 26.83 6.48
N GLY A 207 6.56 27.74 7.31
CA GLY A 207 6.27 29.12 6.92
C GLY A 207 5.10 29.23 5.92
N LEU A 208 4.25 28.21 5.89
CA LEU A 208 3.06 28.11 5.03
C LEU A 208 1.80 28.47 5.81
N SER A 209 1.91 29.39 6.77
CA SER A 209 0.80 29.83 7.63
C SER A 209 -0.43 30.32 6.85
N ASP A 210 -0.22 30.89 5.67
CA ASP A 210 -1.32 31.33 4.79
C ASP A 210 -1.98 30.16 4.02
N ILE A 211 -1.32 29.00 3.96
CA ILE A 211 -1.81 27.81 3.29
C ILE A 211 -2.42 26.82 4.30
N SER A 212 -2.09 26.95 5.59
CA SER A 212 -2.52 26.02 6.64
C SER A 212 -4.04 25.90 6.75
N GLY A 213 -4.78 27.00 6.58
CA GLY A 213 -6.24 26.98 6.56
C GLY A 213 -6.80 26.18 5.35
N LYS A 214 -6.22 26.41 4.17
CA LYS A 214 -6.67 25.77 2.92
C LYS A 214 -6.21 24.31 2.82
N ALA A 215 -5.02 23.97 3.33
CA ALA A 215 -4.54 22.61 3.40
C ALA A 215 -5.31 21.77 4.43
N ALA A 216 -5.73 22.36 5.55
CA ALA A 216 -6.60 21.72 6.53
C ALA A 216 -7.99 21.43 5.96
N ASP A 217 -8.52 22.30 5.12
CA ASP A 217 -9.80 22.10 4.44
C ASP A 217 -9.68 20.98 3.39
N VAL A 218 -8.62 20.96 2.58
CA VAL A 218 -8.35 19.89 1.61
C VAL A 218 -8.14 18.53 2.32
N MET A 219 -7.41 18.50 3.45
CA MET A 219 -7.25 17.28 4.24
C MET A 219 -8.54 16.83 4.92
N LYS A 220 -9.40 17.77 5.33
CA LYS A 220 -10.70 17.46 5.89
C LYS A 220 -11.64 16.87 4.84
N ASP A 221 -11.57 17.38 3.61
CA ASP A 221 -12.34 16.86 2.48
C ASP A 221 -11.84 15.48 2.04
N VAL A 222 -10.51 15.24 2.01
CA VAL A 222 -9.91 13.92 1.77
C VAL A 222 -10.28 12.94 2.89
N LYS A 223 -10.24 13.36 4.15
CA LYS A 223 -10.67 12.55 5.30
C LYS A 223 -12.16 12.25 5.26
N GLY A 224 -12.98 13.19 4.80
CA GLY A 224 -14.42 13.01 4.57
C GLY A 224 -14.70 12.01 3.44
N ALA A 225 -13.93 12.08 2.35
CA ALA A 225 -14.08 11.18 1.21
C ALA A 225 -13.64 9.74 1.54
N VAL A 226 -12.52 9.57 2.25
CA VAL A 226 -12.03 8.24 2.67
C VAL A 226 -12.87 7.67 3.81
N GLY A 227 -13.23 8.49 4.82
CA GLY A 227 -14.10 8.06 5.92
C GLY A 227 -15.51 7.71 5.46
N GLY A 228 -16.06 8.44 4.50
CA GLY A 228 -17.36 8.16 3.91
C GLY A 228 -17.39 6.90 3.04
N ALA A 229 -16.28 6.59 2.37
CA ALA A 229 -16.18 5.37 1.56
C ALA A 229 -16.11 4.11 2.44
N VAL A 230 -15.39 4.18 3.58
CA VAL A 230 -15.29 3.06 4.53
C VAL A 230 -16.61 2.86 5.30
N GLU A 231 -17.27 3.95 5.71
CA GLU A 231 -18.53 3.88 6.43
C GLU A 231 -19.71 3.48 5.54
N GLY A 232 -19.68 3.87 4.26
CA GLY A 232 -20.64 3.44 3.23
C GLY A 232 -20.52 1.97 2.85
N ALA A 233 -19.30 1.42 2.86
CA ALA A 233 -19.05 0.00 2.63
C ALA A 233 -19.55 -0.88 3.79
N LEU A 234 -19.52 -0.37 5.03
CA LEU A 234 -20.03 -1.10 6.20
C LEU A 234 -21.55 -1.02 6.38
N SER A 235 -22.22 0.00 5.83
CA SER A 235 -23.65 0.24 6.08
C SER A 235 -24.61 -0.14 4.95
N GLY A 236 -24.11 -0.69 3.82
CA GLY A 236 -24.95 -1.32 2.79
C GLY A 236 -26.03 -0.44 2.13
N SER A 237 -25.84 0.89 2.12
CA SER A 237 -26.82 1.82 1.56
C SER A 237 -26.36 2.42 0.23
N GLY A 238 -27.08 2.15 -0.82
CA GLY A 238 -26.77 2.40 -2.24
C GLY A 238 -26.71 3.86 -2.73
N ASP A 239 -26.36 4.84 -1.89
CA ASP A 239 -26.30 6.26 -2.27
C ASP A 239 -24.88 6.88 -2.15
N ALA A 240 -23.86 6.05 -1.82
CA ALA A 240 -22.50 6.50 -1.60
C ALA A 240 -21.75 6.89 -2.91
N GLY A 241 -22.16 6.32 -4.04
CA GLY A 241 -21.49 6.56 -5.32
C GLY A 241 -21.68 7.97 -5.91
N THR A 242 -22.82 8.61 -5.61
CA THR A 242 -23.13 9.96 -6.12
C THR A 242 -22.46 11.04 -5.27
N LYS A 243 -22.42 10.86 -3.96
CA LYS A 243 -21.79 11.82 -3.02
C LYS A 243 -20.26 11.83 -3.15
N ALA A 244 -19.65 10.67 -3.44
CA ALA A 244 -18.20 10.61 -3.68
C ALA A 244 -17.79 11.32 -4.99
N LYS A 245 -18.61 11.26 -6.03
CA LYS A 245 -18.36 11.98 -7.30
C LYS A 245 -18.50 13.49 -7.14
N ASP A 246 -19.45 13.96 -6.34
CA ASP A 246 -19.64 15.38 -6.09
C ASP A 246 -18.53 15.95 -5.18
N ALA A 247 -18.09 15.22 -4.16
CA ALA A 247 -16.97 15.61 -3.31
C ALA A 247 -15.63 15.69 -4.07
N VAL A 248 -15.39 14.77 -5.00
CA VAL A 248 -14.19 14.80 -5.88
C VAL A 248 -14.26 15.97 -6.87
N LYS A 249 -15.45 16.31 -7.35
CA LYS A 249 -15.66 17.45 -8.26
C LYS A 249 -15.49 18.78 -7.56
N ASP A 250 -15.93 18.89 -6.31
CA ASP A 250 -15.76 20.07 -5.46
C ASP A 250 -14.31 20.28 -5.04
N ALA A 251 -13.60 19.20 -4.65
CA ALA A 251 -12.16 19.22 -4.37
C ALA A 251 -11.34 19.63 -5.61
N GLY A 252 -11.71 19.13 -6.79
CA GLY A 252 -11.10 19.53 -8.06
C GLY A 252 -11.33 21.00 -8.41
N SER A 253 -12.50 21.55 -8.08
CA SER A 253 -12.83 22.97 -8.31
C SER A 253 -12.10 23.89 -7.32
N ALA A 254 -11.94 23.46 -6.07
CA ALA A 254 -11.16 24.20 -5.06
C ALA A 254 -9.68 24.25 -5.41
N LEU A 255 -9.11 23.15 -5.96
CA LEU A 255 -7.73 23.10 -6.45
C LEU A 255 -7.54 23.99 -7.68
N LYS A 256 -8.51 24.04 -8.61
CA LYS A 256 -8.43 24.90 -9.79
C LYS A 256 -8.48 26.38 -9.43
N GLY A 257 -9.19 26.75 -8.36
CA GLY A 257 -9.21 28.12 -7.83
C GLY A 257 -7.91 28.53 -7.12
N LEU A 258 -7.08 27.58 -6.71
CA LEU A 258 -5.80 27.84 -6.04
C LEU A 258 -4.64 28.07 -7.02
N PHE A 259 -4.75 27.58 -8.26
CA PHE A 259 -3.67 27.61 -9.26
C PHE A 259 -4.04 28.40 -10.53
N GLY A 260 -5.20 29.06 -10.55
CA GLY A 260 -5.67 29.87 -11.67
C GLY A 260 -5.52 31.34 -11.38
N ASN A 261 -4.37 31.90 -11.66
CA ASN A 261 -4.18 33.25 -12.20
C ASN A 261 -2.83 33.32 -12.91
#